data_b37f8b227da54c1465ec74d4a762b8ca
#
_entry.id   b37f8b227da54c1465ec74d4a762b8ca
#
_cell.length_a   1.000
_cell.length_b   1.000
_cell.length_c   1.000
_cell.angle_alpha   90.00
_cell.angle_beta   90.00
_cell.angle_gamma   90.00
#
_symmetry.space_group_name_H-M   'P 1'
#
loop_
_entity.id
_entity.type
_entity.pdbx_description
1 polymer ?
#
loop_
_entity_poly.entity_id
_entity_poly.type
_entity_poly.pdbx_seq_one_letter_code
_entity_poly.pdbx_strand_id
1 'polypeptide(L)'
;GPPVKFEFIAPEGRFIPSADSIRTPAYYAMKRGAQLTVRVDLPNCVFPSYRNDGKPSSVKVLKPDHPIAKGLPATFELPQTEMYADPFHVPDADEVLFAESWAAGESFRSGLIWKLGEGRVFYFRPGHETYPIYKQDLPLKIVANAVTWLGTQSGKKQQ
;
A
#
# COMPACT_ATOMS: atom_id res chain seq x y z
N GLY A 1 7.21 -10.59 -3.89
CA GLY A 1 5.96 -11.34 -4.04
C GLY A 1 6.00 -12.19 -5.31
N PRO A 2 5.13 -13.18 -5.46
CA PRO A 2 5.09 -13.95 -6.68
C PRO A 2 4.80 -13.01 -7.87
N PRO A 3 5.35 -13.29 -9.06
CA PRO A 3 5.08 -12.48 -10.23
C PRO A 3 3.58 -12.50 -10.56
N VAL A 4 3.06 -11.36 -10.97
CA VAL A 4 1.69 -11.26 -11.46
C VAL A 4 1.57 -12.10 -12.71
N LYS A 5 0.65 -13.06 -12.70
CA LYS A 5 0.38 -13.91 -13.87
C LYS A 5 -0.84 -13.36 -14.59
N PHE A 6 -0.69 -13.19 -15.89
CA PHE A 6 -1.77 -12.83 -16.77
C PHE A 6 -2.12 -14.03 -17.64
N GLU A 7 -3.37 -14.39 -17.67
CA GLU A 7 -3.91 -15.40 -18.58
C GLU A 7 -4.86 -14.70 -19.55
N PHE A 8 -4.56 -14.81 -20.84
CA PHE A 8 -5.40 -14.29 -21.90
C PHE A 8 -6.33 -15.38 -22.39
N ILE A 9 -7.62 -15.18 -22.26
CA ILE A 9 -8.64 -16.19 -22.60
C ILE A 9 -9.37 -15.83 -23.90
N ALA A 10 -8.98 -14.79 -24.60
CA ALA A 10 -9.58 -14.45 -25.88
C ALA A 10 -8.72 -14.97 -27.03
N PRO A 11 -9.32 -15.70 -27.98
CA PRO A 11 -8.58 -16.27 -29.11
C PRO A 11 -8.18 -15.22 -30.15
N GLU A 12 -8.82 -14.06 -30.16
CA GLU A 12 -8.64 -13.01 -31.16
C GLU A 12 -8.37 -11.64 -30.54
N GLY A 13 -7.57 -10.86 -31.21
CA GLY A 13 -7.22 -9.51 -30.80
C GLY A 13 -5.85 -9.38 -30.14
N ARG A 14 -5.36 -8.16 -30.10
CA ARG A 14 -4.11 -7.81 -29.45
C ARG A 14 -4.37 -7.04 -28.17
N PHE A 15 -3.91 -7.59 -27.09
CA PHE A 15 -3.97 -6.96 -25.79
C PHE A 15 -2.79 -6.01 -25.60
N ILE A 16 -3.07 -4.77 -25.19
CA ILE A 16 -2.05 -3.78 -24.93
C ILE A 16 -2.30 -3.25 -23.52
N PRO A 17 -1.45 -3.61 -22.54
CA PRO A 17 -1.56 -3.05 -21.20
C PRO A 17 -1.26 -1.54 -21.23
N SER A 18 -2.07 -0.77 -20.51
CA SER A 18 -1.77 0.64 -20.25
C SER A 18 -0.75 0.79 -19.12
N ALA A 19 -0.18 1.97 -18.97
CA ALA A 19 0.73 2.27 -17.86
C ALA A 19 0.09 2.03 -16.48
N ASP A 20 -1.24 2.19 -16.38
CA ASP A 20 -2.01 1.99 -15.15
C ASP A 20 -2.59 0.58 -15.01
N SER A 21 -2.21 -0.32 -15.90
CA SER A 21 -2.80 -1.65 -16.05
C SER A 21 -2.61 -2.60 -14.87
N ILE A 22 -1.81 -2.24 -13.90
CA ILE A 22 -1.49 -3.10 -12.75
C ILE A 22 -2.67 -3.19 -11.76
N ARG A 23 -3.65 -2.30 -11.85
CA ARG A 23 -4.70 -2.18 -10.84
C ARG A 23 -5.91 -3.08 -11.07
N THR A 24 -6.39 -3.18 -12.28
CA THR A 24 -7.55 -4.03 -12.62
C THR A 24 -7.54 -4.41 -14.09
N PRO A 25 -8.24 -5.50 -14.49
CA PRO A 25 -8.41 -5.87 -15.88
C PRO A 25 -9.03 -4.78 -16.76
N ALA A 26 -9.79 -3.84 -16.16
CA ALA A 26 -10.43 -2.75 -16.87
C ALA A 26 -9.45 -1.73 -17.49
N TYR A 27 -8.22 -1.69 -17.04
CA TYR A 27 -7.20 -0.79 -17.58
C TYR A 27 -6.50 -1.31 -18.83
N TYR A 28 -6.85 -2.47 -19.29
CA TYR A 28 -6.30 -3.00 -20.52
C TYR A 28 -7.06 -2.49 -21.72
N ALA A 29 -6.34 -1.92 -22.68
CA ALA A 29 -6.89 -1.48 -23.93
C ALA A 29 -7.00 -2.65 -24.91
N MET A 30 -8.16 -2.83 -25.52
CA MET A 30 -8.37 -3.81 -26.59
C MET A 30 -8.28 -3.14 -27.95
N LYS A 31 -7.58 -3.77 -28.86
CA LYS A 31 -7.48 -3.29 -30.25
C LYS A 31 -8.62 -3.86 -31.09
N ARG A 32 -9.29 -3.00 -31.86
CA ARG A 32 -10.32 -3.36 -32.85
C ARG A 32 -11.57 -4.02 -32.29
N GLY A 33 -12.03 -3.65 -31.11
CA GLY A 33 -13.30 -4.13 -30.58
C GLY A 33 -13.36 -5.63 -30.32
N ALA A 34 -12.23 -6.34 -30.34
CA ALA A 34 -12.18 -7.73 -29.96
C ALA A 34 -12.54 -7.88 -28.46
N GLN A 35 -13.32 -8.87 -28.14
CA GLN A 35 -13.65 -9.18 -26.76
C GLN A 35 -12.51 -10.01 -26.16
N LEU A 36 -11.88 -9.48 -25.11
CA LEU A 36 -10.75 -10.12 -24.45
C LEU A 36 -11.11 -10.35 -22.98
N THR A 37 -11.04 -11.58 -22.54
CA THR A 37 -11.12 -11.91 -21.13
C THR A 37 -9.70 -12.07 -20.58
N VAL A 38 -9.37 -11.30 -19.57
CA VAL A 38 -8.08 -11.37 -18.89
C VAL A 38 -8.30 -11.85 -17.48
N ARG A 39 -7.72 -12.99 -17.15
CA ARG A 39 -7.58 -13.41 -15.76
C ARG A 39 -6.27 -12.85 -15.22
N VAL A 40 -6.38 -12.08 -14.16
CA VAL A 40 -5.23 -11.54 -13.47
C VAL A 40 -5.19 -12.14 -12.07
N ASP A 41 -4.21 -12.99 -11.84
CA ASP A 41 -3.91 -13.44 -10.49
C ASP A 41 -3.07 -12.36 -9.83
N LEU A 42 -3.77 -11.36 -9.27
CA LEU A 42 -3.13 -10.32 -8.46
C LEU A 42 -2.95 -10.88 -7.06
N PRO A 43 -1.73 -11.07 -6.58
CA PRO A 43 -1.56 -11.35 -5.17
C PRO A 43 -1.87 -10.13 -4.30
N ASN A 44 -2.76 -9.14 -4.73
CA ASN A 44 -2.67 -8.04 -4.13
C ASN A 44 -3.14 -6.77 -4.38
N CYS A 45 -3.13 -5.78 -3.64
CA CYS A 45 -3.47 -4.38 -3.75
C CYS A 45 -4.97 -4.13 -3.98
N VAL A 46 -5.81 -5.03 -3.54
CA VAL A 46 -7.25 -4.83 -3.59
C VAL A 46 -7.76 -4.67 -2.17
N PHE A 47 -8.36 -3.51 -1.88
CA PHE A 47 -9.15 -3.31 -0.67
C PHE A 47 -10.62 -3.48 -1.01
N PRO A 48 -11.41 -4.13 -0.13
CA PRO A 48 -12.82 -4.39 -0.41
C PRO A 48 -13.67 -3.12 -0.42
N SER A 49 -13.23 -2.09 0.29
CA SER A 49 -13.93 -0.80 0.33
C SER A 49 -12.98 0.36 0.58
N TYR A 50 -13.39 1.52 0.09
CA TYR A 50 -12.77 2.80 0.42
C TYR A 50 -13.84 3.88 0.54
N ARG A 51 -13.52 4.97 1.21
CA ARG A 51 -14.40 6.13 1.33
C ARG A 51 -13.57 7.41 1.38
N ASN A 52 -13.85 8.32 0.45
CA ASN A 52 -13.18 9.61 0.36
C ASN A 52 -14.08 10.71 0.92
N ASP A 53 -14.37 10.66 2.21
CA ASP A 53 -15.24 11.59 2.91
C ASP A 53 -14.51 12.56 3.86
N GLY A 54 -13.18 12.47 3.89
CA GLY A 54 -12.34 13.35 4.69
C GLY A 54 -12.49 13.21 6.19
N LYS A 55 -13.04 12.09 6.67
CA LYS A 55 -13.18 11.86 8.11
C LYS A 55 -11.84 11.51 8.75
N PRO A 56 -11.68 11.83 10.04
CA PRO A 56 -10.45 11.50 10.75
C PRO A 56 -10.28 9.99 10.92
N SER A 57 -9.02 9.60 11.05
CA SER A 57 -8.64 8.24 11.45
C SER A 57 -7.73 8.28 12.67
N SER A 58 -7.72 7.19 13.42
CA SER A 58 -6.77 6.96 14.51
C SER A 58 -5.74 5.93 14.09
N VAL A 59 -4.48 6.29 14.18
CA VAL A 59 -3.34 5.41 13.87
C VAL A 59 -2.72 4.92 15.18
N LYS A 60 -2.68 3.62 15.36
CA LYS A 60 -2.01 2.96 16.49
C LYS A 60 -0.64 2.45 16.06
N VAL A 61 0.39 2.77 16.83
CA VAL A 61 1.75 2.25 16.66
C VAL A 61 1.83 0.89 17.33
N LEU A 62 1.98 -0.18 16.52
CA LEU A 62 2.02 -1.56 17.01
C LEU A 62 3.43 -1.99 17.43
N LYS A 63 4.46 -1.38 16.86
CA LYS A 63 5.88 -1.66 17.16
C LYS A 63 6.62 -0.37 17.50
N PRO A 64 6.46 0.15 18.72
CA PRO A 64 7.04 1.44 19.12
C PRO A 64 8.59 1.44 19.13
N ASP A 65 9.21 0.27 19.33
CA ASP A 65 10.67 0.13 19.35
C ASP A 65 11.30 0.04 17.95
N HIS A 66 10.48 -0.06 16.89
CA HIS A 66 10.99 -0.10 15.54
C HIS A 66 11.53 1.26 15.12
N PRO A 67 12.70 1.35 14.44
CA PRO A 67 13.30 2.64 14.04
C PRO A 67 12.37 3.56 13.26
N ILE A 68 11.48 3.03 12.43
CA ILE A 68 10.46 3.81 11.69
C ILE A 68 9.47 4.49 12.65
N ALA A 69 9.21 3.90 13.82
CA ALA A 69 8.30 4.46 14.82
C ALA A 69 8.97 5.47 15.77
N LYS A 70 10.26 5.72 15.61
CA LYS A 70 11.02 6.60 16.51
C LYS A 70 10.40 8.00 16.63
N GLY A 71 10.09 8.38 17.87
CA GLY A 71 9.54 9.69 18.18
C GLY A 71 8.07 9.89 17.78
N LEU A 72 7.34 8.79 17.54
CA LEU A 72 5.90 8.80 17.40
C LEU A 72 5.24 8.55 18.76
N PRO A 73 4.06 9.13 19.01
CA PRO A 73 3.22 8.73 20.14
C PRO A 73 2.63 7.34 19.87
N ALA A 74 2.18 6.65 20.92
CA ALA A 74 1.58 5.32 20.81
C ALA A 74 0.34 5.29 19.91
N THR A 75 -0.39 6.42 19.87
CA THR A 75 -1.55 6.63 19.00
C THR A 75 -1.58 8.09 18.57
N PHE A 76 -1.98 8.34 17.32
CA PHE A 76 -2.18 9.71 16.82
C PHE A 76 -3.33 9.75 15.81
N GLU A 77 -3.86 10.93 15.59
CA GLU A 77 -4.95 11.15 14.65
C GLU A 77 -4.44 11.76 13.34
N LEU A 78 -5.04 11.30 12.25
CA LEU A 78 -5.00 11.98 10.97
C LEU A 78 -6.35 12.69 10.81
N PRO A 79 -6.41 14.04 10.90
CA PRO A 79 -7.67 14.76 11.03
C PRO A 79 -8.56 14.69 9.80
N GLN A 80 -7.96 14.47 8.63
CA GLN A 80 -8.68 14.28 7.37
C GLN A 80 -7.95 13.24 6.54
N THR A 81 -8.64 12.17 6.15
CA THR A 81 -8.03 11.12 5.33
C THR A 81 -9.07 10.42 4.46
N GLU A 82 -8.61 9.68 3.48
CA GLU A 82 -9.41 8.71 2.75
C GLU A 82 -9.38 7.39 3.52
N MET A 83 -10.54 6.80 3.76
CA MET A 83 -10.65 5.51 4.41
C MET A 83 -10.37 4.36 3.44
N TYR A 84 -9.57 3.40 3.87
CA TYR A 84 -9.47 2.06 3.29
C TYR A 84 -9.78 1.03 4.36
N ALA A 85 -10.31 -0.11 3.95
CA ALA A 85 -10.64 -1.18 4.88
C ALA A 85 -9.93 -2.49 4.55
N ASP A 86 -9.55 -3.24 5.59
CA ASP A 86 -9.16 -4.64 5.45
C ASP A 86 -10.40 -5.50 5.07
N PRO A 87 -10.22 -6.65 4.38
CA PRO A 87 -8.95 -7.27 4.06
C PRO A 87 -8.21 -6.56 2.91
N PHE A 88 -6.93 -6.27 3.15
CA PHE A 88 -6.00 -5.77 2.16
C PHE A 88 -5.24 -6.97 1.59
N HIS A 89 -5.55 -7.34 0.35
CA HIS A 89 -5.02 -8.53 -0.29
C HIS A 89 -3.59 -8.34 -0.80
N VAL A 90 -2.66 -8.36 0.11
CA VAL A 90 -1.22 -8.37 -0.14
C VAL A 90 -0.61 -9.63 0.49
N PRO A 91 0.58 -10.06 0.06
CA PRO A 91 1.32 -11.11 0.76
C PRO A 91 1.45 -10.78 2.25
N ASP A 92 1.51 -11.81 3.09
CA ASP A 92 1.73 -11.62 4.51
C ASP A 92 2.97 -10.78 4.75
N ALA A 93 2.83 -9.71 5.50
CA ALA A 93 3.93 -8.84 5.85
C ALA A 93 4.81 -9.49 6.92
N ASP A 94 6.13 -9.32 6.80
CA ASP A 94 7.06 -9.73 7.87
C ASP A 94 6.79 -8.93 9.14
N GLU A 95 6.40 -7.65 8.98
CA GLU A 95 6.07 -6.79 10.12
C GLU A 95 4.88 -5.87 9.80
N VAL A 96 3.99 -5.71 10.78
CA VAL A 96 2.94 -4.71 10.78
C VAL A 96 3.30 -3.65 11.82
N LEU A 97 3.57 -2.42 11.37
CA LEU A 97 4.00 -1.33 12.24
C LEU A 97 2.84 -0.45 12.71
N PHE A 98 1.86 -0.23 11.83
CA PHE A 98 0.75 0.68 12.10
C PHE A 98 -0.58 0.02 11.75
N ALA A 99 -1.56 0.21 12.64
CA ALA A 99 -2.97 -0.09 12.41
C ALA A 99 -3.78 1.21 12.46
N GLU A 100 -4.64 1.40 11.50
CA GLU A 100 -5.49 2.56 11.37
C GLU A 100 -6.95 2.17 11.50
N SER A 101 -7.77 3.03 12.10
CA SER A 101 -9.19 2.78 12.31
C SER A 101 -10.01 4.05 12.17
N TRP A 102 -11.28 3.89 11.83
CA TRP A 102 -12.27 4.97 11.68
C TRP A 102 -13.44 4.76 12.61
N ALA A 103 -14.17 5.83 12.88
CA ALA A 103 -15.28 5.83 13.83
C ALA A 103 -16.43 4.87 13.46
N ALA A 104 -16.57 4.53 12.19
CA ALA A 104 -17.61 3.59 11.74
C ALA A 104 -17.20 2.10 11.88
N GLY A 105 -15.99 1.84 12.40
CA GLY A 105 -15.51 0.49 12.71
C GLY A 105 -14.60 -0.13 11.67
N GLU A 106 -14.27 0.59 10.60
CA GLU A 106 -13.31 0.11 9.62
C GLU A 106 -11.89 0.13 10.21
N SER A 107 -11.08 -0.81 9.76
CA SER A 107 -9.67 -0.91 10.13
C SER A 107 -8.80 -1.24 8.92
N PHE A 108 -7.54 -0.84 9.00
CA PHE A 108 -6.57 -1.04 7.93
C PHE A 108 -5.15 -1.16 8.48
N ARG A 109 -4.36 -2.08 7.91
CA ARG A 109 -2.94 -2.19 8.19
C ARG A 109 -2.18 -1.13 7.38
N SER A 110 -1.94 0.04 7.95
CA SER A 110 -1.43 1.21 7.25
C SER A 110 0.09 1.31 7.18
N GLY A 111 0.83 0.43 7.87
CA GLY A 111 2.29 0.38 7.81
C GLY A 111 2.80 -1.04 7.81
N LEU A 112 3.41 -1.49 6.70
CA LEU A 112 3.81 -2.88 6.48
C LEU A 112 5.26 -2.95 5.99
N ILE A 113 5.98 -3.99 6.41
CA ILE A 113 7.33 -4.29 5.93
C ILE A 113 7.37 -5.70 5.35
N TRP A 114 8.04 -5.84 4.21
CA TRP A 114 8.42 -7.11 3.60
C TRP A 114 9.91 -7.18 3.37
N LYS A 115 10.45 -8.38 3.58
CA LYS A 115 11.81 -8.76 3.19
C LYS A 115 11.76 -9.42 1.82
N LEU A 116 12.47 -8.88 0.86
CA LEU A 116 12.55 -9.41 -0.50
C LEU A 116 14.00 -9.67 -0.85
N GLY A 117 14.45 -10.92 -0.65
CA GLY A 117 15.87 -11.25 -0.73
C GLY A 117 16.66 -10.43 0.30
N GLU A 118 17.66 -9.69 -0.16
CA GLU A 118 18.45 -8.79 0.68
C GLU A 118 17.79 -7.41 0.88
N GLY A 119 16.75 -7.13 0.12
CA GLY A 119 16.06 -5.85 0.18
C GLY A 119 14.93 -5.79 1.20
N ARG A 120 14.40 -4.59 1.38
CA ARG A 120 13.24 -4.32 2.23
C ARG A 120 12.28 -3.41 1.48
N VAL A 121 10.99 -3.64 1.67
CA VAL A 121 9.94 -2.74 1.23
C VAL A 121 9.18 -2.28 2.46
N PHE A 122 9.01 -0.99 2.58
CA PHE A 122 8.10 -0.39 3.54
C PHE A 122 6.93 0.23 2.80
N TYR A 123 5.75 -0.23 3.11
CA TYR A 123 4.49 0.35 2.65
C TYR A 123 3.93 1.22 3.78
N PHE A 124 3.60 2.44 3.44
CA PHE A 124 2.89 3.35 4.33
C PHE A 124 1.79 4.05 3.58
N ARG A 125 0.61 4.02 4.14
CA ARG A 125 -0.56 4.64 3.56
C ARG A 125 -1.10 5.72 4.49
N PRO A 126 -0.70 6.99 4.30
CA PRO A 126 -1.23 8.10 5.09
C PRO A 126 -2.56 8.64 4.56
N GLY A 127 -2.97 8.32 3.33
CA GLY A 127 -4.20 8.79 2.71
C GLY A 127 -4.02 9.29 1.27
N HIS A 128 -4.97 10.10 0.82
CA HIS A 128 -5.04 10.64 -0.53
C HIS A 128 -4.58 12.11 -0.56
N GLU A 129 -3.98 12.55 -1.66
CA GLU A 129 -3.45 13.91 -1.84
C GLU A 129 -4.52 15.01 -1.80
N THR A 130 -5.80 14.66 -1.91
CA THR A 130 -6.92 15.59 -1.68
C THR A 130 -6.86 16.24 -0.30
N TYR A 131 -6.28 15.53 0.67
CA TYR A 131 -6.11 16.02 2.05
C TYR A 131 -4.65 16.37 2.31
N PRO A 132 -4.36 17.33 3.20
CA PRO A 132 -2.99 17.81 3.41
C PRO A 132 -2.14 16.88 4.28
N ILE A 133 -2.34 15.56 4.19
CA ILE A 133 -1.69 14.55 5.04
C ILE A 133 -0.18 14.56 4.85
N TYR A 134 0.29 14.68 3.61
CA TYR A 134 1.72 14.75 3.29
C TYR A 134 2.42 16.04 3.73
N LYS A 135 1.68 16.95 4.38
CA LYS A 135 2.21 18.17 4.99
C LYS A 135 2.18 18.14 6.52
N GLN A 136 1.70 17.04 7.11
CA GLN A 136 1.63 16.87 8.56
C GLN A 136 2.93 16.30 9.11
N ASP A 137 3.31 16.73 10.31
CA ASP A 137 4.59 16.38 10.93
C ASP A 137 4.79 14.88 11.16
N LEU A 138 3.75 14.16 11.64
CA LEU A 138 3.88 12.75 11.97
C LEU A 138 4.00 11.84 10.73
N PRO A 139 3.19 11.99 9.68
CA PRO A 139 3.41 11.30 8.41
C PRO A 139 4.78 11.59 7.80
N LEU A 140 5.23 12.84 7.79
CA LEU A 140 6.56 13.21 7.30
C LEU A 140 7.68 12.59 8.14
N LYS A 141 7.53 12.55 9.47
CA LYS A 141 8.47 11.87 10.37
C LYS A 141 8.56 10.37 10.07
N ILE A 142 7.43 9.70 9.83
CA ILE A 142 7.40 8.28 9.43
C ILE A 142 8.20 8.07 8.15
N VAL A 143 7.97 8.90 7.12
CA VAL A 143 8.70 8.82 5.86
C VAL A 143 10.19 9.05 6.06
N ALA A 144 10.60 10.07 6.80
CA ALA A 144 12.00 10.37 7.09
C ALA A 144 12.69 9.22 7.85
N ASN A 145 12.02 8.67 8.87
CA ASN A 145 12.52 7.51 9.61
C ASN A 145 12.66 6.28 8.70
N ALA A 146 11.68 6.05 7.81
CA ALA A 146 11.71 4.93 6.87
C ALA A 146 12.87 5.04 5.87
N VAL A 147 13.10 6.23 5.30
CA VAL A 147 14.23 6.48 4.40
C VAL A 147 15.55 6.22 5.12
N THR A 148 15.70 6.73 6.34
CA THR A 148 16.91 6.51 7.15
C THR A 148 17.12 5.03 7.45
N TRP A 149 16.07 4.33 7.89
CA TRP A 149 16.16 2.92 8.22
C TRP A 149 16.47 2.06 6.99
N LEU A 150 15.81 2.27 5.86
CA LEU A 150 16.07 1.55 4.61
C LEU A 150 17.50 1.79 4.11
N GLY A 151 18.01 3.01 4.22
CA GLY A 151 19.38 3.34 3.84
C GLY A 151 20.44 2.58 4.66
N THR A 152 20.19 2.38 5.96
CA THR A 152 21.11 1.61 6.83
C THR A 152 21.11 0.10 6.54
N GLN A 153 20.03 -0.43 5.94
CA GLN A 153 19.97 -1.84 5.55
C GLN A 153 20.79 -2.14 4.29
N SER A 154 20.92 -1.15 3.40
CA SER A 154 21.71 -1.29 2.16
C SER A 154 23.23 -1.28 2.39
N GLY A 155 23.70 -0.75 3.51
CA GLY A 155 25.13 -0.58 3.81
C GLY A 155 25.84 -1.83 4.37
N LYS A 156 25.18 -2.96 4.59
CA LYS A 156 25.78 -4.17 5.18
C LYS A 156 26.49 -5.10 4.19
N LYS A 157 26.69 -4.69 2.94
CA LYS A 157 27.34 -5.50 1.89
C LYS A 157 28.78 -5.10 1.53
N GLN A 158 29.53 -4.42 2.40
CA GLN A 158 30.96 -4.19 2.15
C GLN A 158 31.74 -4.46 3.43
N GLN A 159 31.89 -5.73 3.76
CA GLN A 159 33.06 -6.28 4.47
C GLN A 159 33.22 -7.75 4.10
#